data_172df06144f5694ad5f0ef199610c497
#
_entry.id   172df06144f5694ad5f0ef199610c497
#
_cell.length_a   1.000
_cell.length_b   1.000
_cell.length_c   1.000
_cell.angle_alpha   90.00
_cell.angle_beta   90.00
_cell.angle_gamma   90.00
#
_symmetry.space_group_name_H-M   'P 1'
#
loop_
_entity.id
_entity.type
_entity.pdbx_description
1 polymer ?
#
loop_
_entity_poly.entity_id
_entity_poly.type
_entity_poly.pdbx_seq_one_letter_code
_entity_poly.pdbx_strand_id
1 'polypeptide(L)'
;MCGIGPFIPHEKTPFKDFETGSTSLTCFLLSVVRIICPSVLLPATTALGTADTDGREKGILCGANVVMPNLSPYSARKKYTLYNKKLISGAESAQEIELLKTKLNNIGYEGVVSRGDNKKKEN
;
A
#
# COMPACT_ATOMS: atom_id res chain seq x y z
N MET A 1 5.09 12.40 -4.60
CA MET A 1 4.75 11.15 -3.87
C MET A 1 6.02 10.58 -3.27
N CYS A 2 5.96 10.09 -2.03
CA CYS A 2 7.06 9.41 -1.36
C CYS A 2 6.59 8.00 -0.98
N GLY A 3 7.23 6.96 -1.54
CA GLY A 3 6.84 5.56 -1.31
C GLY A 3 7.78 4.90 -0.31
N ILE A 4 7.22 4.36 0.77
CA ILE A 4 7.93 3.56 1.77
C ILE A 4 7.13 2.27 1.96
N GLY A 5 7.82 1.14 1.94
CA GLY A 5 7.21 -0.17 2.18
C GLY A 5 8.20 -1.15 2.78
N PRO A 6 7.74 -2.22 3.41
CA PRO A 6 8.63 -3.27 3.91
C PRO A 6 9.26 -4.00 2.72
N PHE A 7 10.49 -4.44 2.90
CA PHE A 7 11.12 -5.38 1.97
C PHE A 7 10.38 -6.73 2.03
N ILE A 8 10.14 -7.32 0.87
CA ILE A 8 9.59 -8.67 0.77
C ILE A 8 10.50 -9.46 -0.19
N PRO A 9 11.07 -10.58 0.27
CA PRO A 9 11.98 -11.38 -0.54
C PRO A 9 11.26 -12.02 -1.73
N HIS A 10 12.00 -12.33 -2.79
CA HIS A 10 11.53 -13.09 -3.93
C HIS A 10 12.46 -14.28 -4.18
N GLU A 11 11.89 -15.48 -4.39
CA GLU A 11 12.61 -16.75 -4.56
C GLU A 11 13.65 -16.75 -5.68
N LYS A 12 13.45 -15.93 -6.72
CA LYS A 12 14.34 -15.81 -7.90
C LYS A 12 15.38 -14.70 -7.76
N THR A 13 15.67 -14.25 -6.55
CA THR A 13 16.65 -13.20 -6.31
C THR A 13 17.71 -13.67 -5.30
N PRO A 14 18.90 -13.04 -5.28
CA PRO A 14 19.91 -13.32 -4.27
C PRO A 14 19.43 -13.08 -2.82
N PHE A 15 18.34 -12.33 -2.65
CA PHE A 15 17.75 -11.95 -1.36
C PHE A 15 16.66 -12.92 -0.88
N LYS A 16 16.49 -14.08 -1.51
CA LYS A 16 15.41 -15.04 -1.23
C LYS A 16 15.36 -15.50 0.23
N ASP A 17 16.53 -15.58 0.89
CA ASP A 17 16.68 -16.07 2.25
C ASP A 17 16.66 -14.95 3.30
N PHE A 18 16.44 -13.70 2.89
CA PHE A 18 16.29 -12.56 3.79
C PHE A 18 14.91 -12.55 4.44
N GLU A 19 14.84 -12.05 5.66
CA GLU A 19 13.56 -11.86 6.36
C GLU A 19 12.75 -10.74 5.74
N THR A 20 11.41 -10.87 5.83
CA THR A 20 10.49 -9.79 5.46
C THR A 20 10.69 -8.58 6.36
N GLY A 21 10.73 -7.40 5.79
CA GLY A 21 10.89 -6.14 6.51
C GLY A 21 9.74 -5.86 7.49
N SER A 22 10.04 -5.12 8.53
CA SER A 22 9.11 -4.83 9.64
C SER A 22 7.97 -3.90 9.21
N THR A 23 6.73 -4.34 9.41
CA THR A 23 5.51 -3.52 9.28
C THR A 23 5.51 -2.36 10.27
N SER A 24 5.91 -2.61 11.53
CA SER A 24 5.94 -1.58 12.58
C SER A 24 6.94 -0.47 12.24
N LEU A 25 8.14 -0.83 11.77
CA LEU A 25 9.12 0.16 11.31
C LEU A 25 8.60 0.97 10.13
N THR A 26 7.93 0.32 9.18
CA THR A 26 7.32 1.01 8.03
C THR A 26 6.26 2.01 8.48
N CYS A 27 5.37 1.62 9.39
CA CYS A 27 4.35 2.49 9.96
C CYS A 27 4.97 3.68 10.71
N PHE A 28 6.01 3.44 11.52
CA PHE A 28 6.74 4.50 12.18
C PHE A 28 7.33 5.51 11.19
N LEU A 29 7.98 5.04 10.13
CA LEU A 29 8.55 5.91 9.09
C LEU A 29 7.49 6.69 8.32
N LEU A 30 6.31 6.10 8.05
CA LEU A 30 5.17 6.81 7.46
C LEU A 30 4.74 7.97 8.35
N SER A 31 4.64 7.75 9.66
CA SER A 31 4.29 8.80 10.62
C SER A 31 5.33 9.92 10.65
N VAL A 32 6.62 9.58 10.67
CA VAL A 32 7.71 10.55 10.63
C VAL A 32 7.66 11.41 9.37
N VAL A 33 7.51 10.77 8.20
CA VAL A 33 7.42 11.50 6.92
C VAL A 33 6.18 12.38 6.88
N ARG A 34 5.04 11.93 7.43
CA ARG A 34 3.82 12.74 7.49
C ARG A 34 4.00 14.00 8.36
N ILE A 35 4.70 13.89 9.47
CA ILE A 35 5.00 15.03 10.34
C ILE A 35 5.94 16.03 9.64
N ILE A 36 7.00 15.55 9.00
CA ILE A 36 7.99 16.41 8.32
C ILE A 36 7.42 17.04 7.05
N CYS A 37 6.62 16.29 6.30
CA CYS A 37 6.05 16.68 5.01
C CYS A 37 4.53 16.53 5.01
N PRO A 38 3.75 17.41 5.65
CA PRO A 38 2.30 17.23 5.84
C PRO A 38 1.48 17.10 4.55
N SER A 39 1.92 17.70 3.44
CA SER A 39 1.20 17.70 2.15
C SER A 39 1.64 16.58 1.21
N VAL A 40 2.63 15.76 1.57
CA VAL A 40 3.14 14.73 0.66
C VAL A 40 2.13 13.60 0.43
N LEU A 41 2.09 13.08 -0.80
CA LEU A 41 1.36 11.86 -1.12
C LEU A 41 2.16 10.64 -0.66
N LEU A 42 1.62 9.91 0.32
CA LEU A 42 2.20 8.70 0.92
C LEU A 42 1.32 7.49 0.63
N PRO A 43 1.77 6.50 -0.14
CA PRO A 43 1.01 5.30 -0.38
C PRO A 43 1.10 4.30 0.78
N ALA A 44 -0.04 3.74 1.18
CA ALA A 44 -0.10 2.45 1.86
C ALA A 44 0.16 1.36 0.82
N THR A 45 1.40 0.87 0.76
CA THR A 45 1.87 0.04 -0.35
C THR A 45 1.26 -1.37 -0.34
N THR A 46 1.24 -2.02 -1.50
CA THR A 46 0.84 -3.44 -1.61
C THR A 46 1.77 -4.33 -0.78
N ALA A 47 3.06 -3.99 -0.70
CA ALA A 47 4.03 -4.71 0.12
C ALA A 47 3.65 -4.70 1.60
N LEU A 48 3.17 -3.56 2.11
CA LEU A 48 2.70 -3.45 3.48
C LEU A 48 1.50 -4.35 3.75
N GLY A 49 0.52 -4.38 2.83
CA GLY A 49 -0.62 -5.31 2.92
C GLY A 49 -0.27 -6.77 2.67
N THR A 50 0.90 -7.07 2.08
CA THR A 50 1.39 -8.45 1.91
C THR A 50 2.14 -8.93 3.15
N ALA A 51 2.88 -8.04 3.81
CA ALA A 51 3.61 -8.35 5.04
C ALA A 51 2.66 -8.52 6.24
N ASP A 52 1.52 -7.81 6.24
CA ASP A 52 0.51 -7.83 7.30
C ASP A 52 -0.88 -7.69 6.67
N THR A 53 -1.84 -8.54 7.07
CA THR A 53 -3.21 -8.55 6.52
C THR A 53 -3.94 -7.23 6.66
N ASP A 54 -3.68 -6.49 7.75
CA ASP A 54 -4.24 -5.16 8.03
C ASP A 54 -3.19 -4.04 7.79
N GLY A 55 -2.12 -4.38 7.08
CA GLY A 55 -0.99 -3.48 6.89
C GLY A 55 -1.37 -2.18 6.16
N ARG A 56 -2.29 -2.23 5.20
CA ARG A 56 -2.76 -1.02 4.50
C ARG A 56 -3.53 -0.10 5.44
N GLU A 57 -4.44 -0.66 6.23
CA GLU A 57 -5.24 0.07 7.21
C GLU A 57 -4.32 0.70 8.27
N LYS A 58 -3.38 -0.07 8.81
CA LYS A 58 -2.34 0.44 9.72
C LYS A 58 -1.52 1.56 9.09
N GLY A 59 -1.13 1.40 7.82
CA GLY A 59 -0.41 2.43 7.08
C GLY A 59 -1.20 3.74 6.95
N ILE A 60 -2.50 3.68 6.67
CA ILE A 60 -3.39 4.86 6.63
C ILE A 60 -3.45 5.53 7.99
N LEU A 61 -3.68 4.77 9.07
CA LEU A 61 -3.71 5.29 10.44
C LEU A 61 -2.37 5.92 10.85
N CYS A 62 -1.27 5.48 10.27
CA CYS A 62 0.07 6.02 10.49
C CYS A 62 0.46 7.17 9.53
N GLY A 63 -0.50 7.70 8.74
CA GLY A 63 -0.30 8.91 7.95
C GLY A 63 -0.20 8.70 6.44
N ALA A 64 -0.31 7.47 5.91
CA ALA A 64 -0.49 7.26 4.49
C ALA A 64 -1.85 7.85 4.05
N ASN A 65 -1.92 8.35 2.82
CA ASN A 65 -3.13 8.98 2.26
C ASN A 65 -3.40 8.58 0.80
N VAL A 66 -2.71 7.58 0.31
CA VAL A 66 -2.91 7.03 -1.03
C VAL A 66 -3.03 5.53 -0.93
N VAL A 67 -4.01 4.95 -1.61
CA VAL A 67 -4.14 3.50 -1.83
C VAL A 67 -4.23 3.22 -3.33
N MET A 68 -3.55 2.18 -3.76
CA MET A 68 -3.51 1.78 -5.16
C MET A 68 -4.05 0.35 -5.29
N PRO A 69 -5.34 0.18 -5.63
CA PRO A 69 -5.87 -1.14 -5.92
C PRO A 69 -5.25 -1.70 -7.22
N ASN A 70 -5.12 -3.01 -7.29
CA ASN A 70 -4.65 -3.65 -8.51
C ASN A 70 -5.82 -3.90 -9.46
N LEU A 71 -5.95 -3.08 -10.50
CA LEU A 71 -7.01 -3.17 -11.49
C LEU A 71 -6.66 -4.05 -12.70
N SER A 72 -5.49 -4.70 -12.70
CA SER A 72 -5.10 -5.61 -13.79
C SER A 72 -6.02 -6.82 -13.86
N PRO A 73 -6.38 -7.32 -15.05
CA PRO A 73 -7.12 -8.57 -15.21
C PRO A 73 -6.41 -9.74 -14.52
N TYR A 74 -7.17 -10.68 -13.96
CA TYR A 74 -6.62 -11.83 -13.23
C TYR A 74 -5.58 -12.62 -14.03
N SER A 75 -5.80 -12.81 -15.34
CA SER A 75 -4.87 -13.47 -16.24
C SER A 75 -3.52 -12.77 -16.36
N ALA A 76 -3.51 -11.43 -16.28
CA ALA A 76 -2.29 -10.65 -16.32
C ALA A 76 -1.59 -10.63 -14.93
N ARG A 77 -2.35 -10.66 -13.83
CA ARG A 77 -1.78 -10.66 -12.47
C ARG A 77 -0.87 -11.84 -12.20
N LYS A 78 -1.21 -13.04 -12.73
CA LYS A 78 -0.40 -14.26 -12.60
C LYS A 78 0.98 -14.14 -13.24
N LYS A 79 1.13 -13.28 -14.25
CA LYS A 79 2.40 -13.08 -14.98
C LYS A 79 3.29 -12.01 -14.33
N TYR A 80 2.77 -11.29 -13.34
CA TYR A 80 3.44 -10.15 -12.73
C TYR A 80 3.60 -10.35 -11.23
N THR A 81 4.59 -11.12 -10.85
CA THR A 81 4.96 -11.33 -9.44
C THR A 81 6.28 -10.63 -9.15
N LEU A 82 6.21 -9.49 -8.43
CA LEU A 82 7.41 -8.75 -8.02
C LEU A 82 8.08 -9.34 -6.78
N TYR A 83 7.32 -10.08 -5.96
CA TYR A 83 7.78 -10.74 -4.74
C TYR A 83 6.85 -11.89 -4.38
N ASN A 84 7.34 -12.80 -3.53
CA ASN A 84 6.59 -13.96 -3.09
C ASN A 84 5.33 -13.55 -2.32
N LYS A 85 4.27 -14.37 -2.44
CA LYS A 85 3.01 -14.18 -1.70
C LYS A 85 2.33 -12.81 -1.92
N LYS A 86 2.66 -12.10 -3.02
CA LYS A 86 1.91 -10.89 -3.38
C LYS A 86 0.42 -11.20 -3.29
N LEU A 87 -0.34 -10.36 -2.57
CA LEU A 87 -1.79 -10.50 -2.44
C LEU A 87 -2.42 -10.60 -3.84
N ILE A 88 -2.69 -11.83 -4.26
CA ILE A 88 -3.48 -12.12 -5.44
C ILE A 88 -4.86 -12.45 -4.91
N SER A 89 -5.70 -11.44 -4.73
CA SER A 89 -7.10 -11.71 -4.48
C SER A 89 -7.68 -12.31 -5.75
N GLY A 90 -8.47 -13.38 -5.63
CA GLY A 90 -9.22 -13.95 -6.75
C GLY A 90 -10.40 -13.09 -7.17
N ALA A 91 -10.65 -11.97 -6.47
CA ALA A 91 -11.72 -11.05 -6.75
C ALA A 91 -11.47 -10.27 -8.03
N GLU A 92 -12.51 -10.01 -8.80
CA GLU A 92 -12.46 -9.09 -9.93
C GLU A 92 -12.16 -7.67 -9.44
N SER A 93 -11.63 -6.84 -10.34
CA SER A 93 -11.16 -5.49 -10.01
C SER A 93 -12.21 -4.62 -9.31
N ALA A 94 -13.48 -4.77 -9.68
CA ALA A 94 -14.60 -4.06 -9.04
C ALA A 94 -14.81 -4.50 -7.58
N GLN A 95 -14.75 -5.81 -7.31
CA GLN A 95 -14.89 -6.37 -5.95
C GLN A 95 -13.75 -5.93 -5.04
N GLU A 96 -12.52 -5.80 -5.57
CA GLU A 96 -11.38 -5.29 -4.80
C GLU A 96 -11.57 -3.82 -4.39
N ILE A 97 -12.17 -3.00 -5.26
CA ILE A 97 -12.47 -1.59 -4.95
C ILE A 97 -13.50 -1.50 -3.82
N GLU A 98 -14.59 -2.27 -3.90
CA GLU A 98 -15.62 -2.26 -2.87
C GLU A 98 -15.11 -2.80 -1.53
N LEU A 99 -14.30 -3.85 -1.54
CA LEU A 99 -13.64 -4.36 -0.34
C LEU A 99 -12.70 -3.31 0.28
N LEU A 100 -11.91 -2.62 -0.56
CA LEU A 100 -11.03 -1.56 -0.10
C LEU A 100 -11.80 -0.40 0.53
N LYS A 101 -12.90 0.04 -0.11
CA LYS A 101 -13.78 1.08 0.46
C LYS A 101 -14.34 0.66 1.82
N THR A 102 -14.84 -0.56 1.92
CA THR A 102 -15.36 -1.11 3.19
C THR A 102 -14.29 -1.07 4.28
N LYS A 103 -13.09 -1.51 3.98
CA LYS A 103 -11.97 -1.51 4.92
C LYS A 103 -11.58 -0.09 5.36
N LEU A 104 -11.55 0.87 4.42
CA LEU A 104 -11.27 2.27 4.74
C LEU A 104 -12.37 2.87 5.63
N ASN A 105 -13.63 2.63 5.31
CA ASN A 105 -14.77 3.09 6.11
C ASN A 105 -14.72 2.55 7.54
N ASN A 106 -14.32 1.29 7.73
CA ASN A 106 -14.21 0.67 9.05
C ASN A 106 -13.17 1.35 9.95
N ILE A 107 -12.17 2.03 9.38
CA ILE A 107 -11.18 2.82 10.12
C ILE A 107 -11.46 4.33 10.10
N GLY A 108 -12.65 4.75 9.64
CA GLY A 108 -13.08 6.14 9.64
C GLY A 108 -12.57 6.98 8.46
N TYR A 109 -12.14 6.35 7.39
CA TYR A 109 -11.64 7.03 6.18
C TYR A 109 -12.53 6.74 4.97
N GLU A 110 -12.68 7.71 4.09
CA GLU A 110 -13.36 7.56 2.81
C GLU A 110 -12.35 7.55 1.66
N GLY A 111 -12.49 6.56 0.78
CA GLY A 111 -11.68 6.45 -0.42
C GLY A 111 -12.25 7.29 -1.56
N VAL A 112 -11.57 8.36 -1.96
CA VAL A 112 -11.93 9.19 -3.10
C VAL A 112 -11.05 8.88 -4.32
N VAL A 113 -11.63 8.92 -5.52
CA VAL A 113 -10.90 8.78 -6.77
C VAL A 113 -10.50 10.18 -7.25
N SER A 114 -9.19 10.45 -7.26
CA SER A 114 -8.66 11.72 -7.73
C SER A 114 -7.37 11.51 -8.53
N ARG A 115 -6.97 12.52 -9.30
CA ARG A 115 -5.70 12.49 -10.04
C ARG A 115 -4.47 12.41 -9.12
N GLY A 116 -4.62 12.79 -7.85
CA GLY A 116 -3.54 12.74 -6.87
C GLY A 116 -2.48 13.81 -7.11
N ASP A 117 -2.90 15.00 -7.51
CA ASP A 117 -1.99 16.13 -7.66
C ASP A 117 -1.43 16.57 -6.31
N ASN A 118 -0.15 16.93 -6.31
CA ASN A 118 0.46 17.53 -5.13
C ASN A 118 -0.14 18.92 -4.92
N LYS A 119 -0.75 19.16 -3.75
CA LYS A 119 -1.20 20.50 -3.39
C LYS A 119 0.03 21.38 -3.21
N LYS A 120 0.33 22.24 -4.19
CA LYS A 120 1.29 23.33 -4.00
C LYS A 120 0.74 24.21 -2.88
N LYS A 121 1.62 24.58 -1.91
CA LYS A 121 1.29 25.69 -1.02
C LYS A 121 1.08 26.91 -1.91
N GLU A 122 -0.12 27.47 -1.92
CA GLU A 122 -0.32 28.83 -2.39
C GLU A 122 0.42 29.70 -1.38
N ASN A 123 1.48 30.39 -1.86
CA ASN A 123 2.23 31.39 -1.09
C ASN A 123 1.40 32.67 -1.03
#